data_131537551df34ad9aa81fc08c8db6272
#
_entry.id   131537551df34ad9aa81fc08c8db6272
#
_cell.length_a   1.000
_cell.length_b   1.000
_cell.length_c   1.000
_cell.angle_alpha   90.00
_cell.angle_beta   90.00
_cell.angle_gamma   90.00
#
_symmetry.space_group_name_H-M   'P 1'
#
loop_
_entity.id
_entity.type
_entity.pdbx_description
1 polymer ?
#
loop_
_entity_poly.entity_id
_entity_poly.type
_entity_poly.pdbx_seq_one_letter_code
_entity_poly.pdbx_strand_id
1 'polypeptide(L)'
;YKIVDRELPIRIMCDRARAAKRQIKGSASASNYAVYDDAIRLKLREQAEIEERMEEALNNREFVMFLQPQVEVKTRKIYGAEALVRWNNPTKGIMVPFQFLELFESNGFIVKLDKYMWEEACKYLRELKDRGIDLPIAVNISRAHIGATDLTKEFTSLVKKYGIAPKSLELEITENLFMDDVHE
;
A
#
# COMPACT_ATOMS: atom_id res chain seq x y z
N TYR A 1 -1.48 -32.44 3.67
CA TYR A 1 -0.02 -32.29 3.52
C TYR A 1 0.65 -33.65 3.31
N LYS A 2 1.35 -33.82 2.20
CA LYS A 2 2.15 -35.03 1.97
C LYS A 2 3.51 -34.85 2.64
N ILE A 3 3.85 -35.72 3.59
CA ILE A 3 5.16 -35.70 4.26
C ILE A 3 6.20 -36.23 3.27
N VAL A 4 7.08 -35.36 2.82
CA VAL A 4 8.18 -35.71 1.89
C VAL A 4 9.46 -35.97 2.66
N ASP A 5 9.65 -35.24 3.77
CA ASP A 5 10.81 -35.37 4.63
C ASP A 5 10.35 -35.74 6.05
N ARG A 6 10.67 -36.94 6.49
CA ARG A 6 10.25 -37.46 7.81
C ARG A 6 11.11 -36.95 8.97
N GLU A 7 12.26 -36.33 8.70
CA GLU A 7 13.13 -35.75 9.70
C GLU A 7 12.74 -34.34 10.12
N LEU A 8 11.82 -33.72 9.36
CA LEU A 8 11.32 -32.39 9.69
C LEU A 8 10.46 -32.41 10.96
N PRO A 9 10.68 -31.46 11.88
CA PRO A 9 9.80 -31.29 13.04
C PRO A 9 8.34 -31.07 12.61
N ILE A 10 7.39 -31.69 13.31
CA ILE A 10 5.96 -31.59 13.03
C ILE A 10 5.50 -30.13 12.93
N ARG A 11 6.04 -29.26 13.78
CA ARG A 11 5.76 -27.81 13.74
C ARG A 11 6.04 -27.21 12.36
N ILE A 12 7.20 -27.51 11.78
CA ILE A 12 7.58 -27.02 10.45
C ILE A 12 6.68 -27.60 9.36
N MET A 13 6.28 -28.88 9.49
CA MET A 13 5.33 -29.47 8.56
C MET A 13 3.96 -28.76 8.60
N CYS A 14 3.46 -28.43 9.79
CA CYS A 14 2.24 -27.68 9.97
C CYS A 14 2.33 -26.26 9.42
N ASP A 15 3.45 -25.57 9.62
CA ASP A 15 3.67 -24.21 9.11
C ASP A 15 3.70 -24.19 7.57
N ARG A 16 4.37 -25.17 6.95
CA ARG A 16 4.37 -25.36 5.49
C ARG A 16 2.97 -25.65 4.94
N ALA A 17 2.20 -26.50 5.60
CA ALA A 17 0.82 -26.78 5.21
C ALA A 17 -0.08 -25.55 5.31
N ARG A 18 0.07 -24.74 6.37
CA ARG A 18 -0.66 -23.46 6.52
C ARG A 18 -0.27 -22.47 5.44
N ALA A 19 1.02 -22.36 5.12
CA ALA A 19 1.51 -21.48 4.07
C ALA A 19 0.93 -21.84 2.70
N ALA A 20 0.95 -23.13 2.34
CA ALA A 20 0.32 -23.61 1.11
C ALA A 20 -1.21 -23.34 1.07
N LYS A 21 -1.90 -23.54 2.21
CA LYS A 21 -3.36 -23.29 2.32
C LYS A 21 -3.71 -21.82 2.07
N ARG A 22 -2.89 -20.86 2.50
CA ARG A 22 -3.13 -19.43 2.28
C ARG A 22 -3.17 -19.07 0.80
N GLN A 23 -2.42 -19.79 -0.05
CA GLN A 23 -2.41 -19.55 -1.49
C GLN A 23 -3.76 -19.89 -2.16
N ILE A 24 -4.53 -20.81 -1.59
CA ILE A 24 -5.83 -21.20 -2.13
C ILE A 24 -6.89 -20.11 -1.88
N LYS A 25 -6.85 -19.42 -0.74
CA LYS A 25 -7.85 -18.42 -0.35
C LYS A 25 -7.81 -17.13 -1.20
N GLY A 26 -6.72 -16.84 -1.89
CA GLY A 26 -6.55 -15.64 -2.74
C GLY A 26 -6.64 -15.92 -4.24
N SER A 27 -6.81 -17.16 -4.66
CA SER A 27 -6.81 -17.54 -6.07
C SER A 27 -8.21 -17.99 -6.50
N ALA A 28 -8.75 -17.37 -7.54
CA ALA A 28 -9.92 -17.88 -8.29
C ALA A 28 -9.61 -19.19 -9.03
N SER A 29 -8.49 -19.84 -8.72
CA SER A 29 -8.06 -21.11 -9.28
C SER A 29 -8.95 -22.24 -8.80
N ALA A 30 -9.45 -23.05 -9.74
CA ALA A 30 -10.29 -24.23 -9.52
C ALA A 30 -9.60 -25.39 -8.76
N SER A 31 -8.40 -25.16 -8.20
CA SER A 31 -7.63 -26.17 -7.48
C SER A 31 -7.96 -26.16 -6.00
N ASN A 32 -8.53 -27.24 -5.49
CA ASN A 32 -8.84 -27.44 -4.07
C ASN A 32 -7.60 -27.85 -3.23
N TYR A 33 -6.40 -27.78 -3.80
CA TYR A 33 -5.16 -28.11 -3.12
C TYR A 33 -4.02 -27.18 -3.53
N ALA A 34 -3.07 -26.96 -2.63
CA ALA A 34 -1.81 -26.30 -2.91
C ALA A 34 -0.63 -27.12 -2.38
N VAL A 35 0.48 -27.05 -3.08
CA VAL A 35 1.72 -27.73 -2.69
C VAL A 35 2.69 -26.67 -2.17
N TYR A 36 3.27 -26.89 -1.00
CA TYR A 36 4.36 -26.06 -0.52
C TYR A 36 5.60 -26.35 -1.35
N ASP A 37 6.06 -25.35 -2.06
CA ASP A 37 7.23 -25.41 -2.95
C ASP A 37 8.24 -24.30 -2.62
N ASP A 38 9.31 -24.25 -3.39
CA ASP A 38 10.34 -23.23 -3.23
C ASP A 38 9.83 -21.81 -3.55
N ALA A 39 8.83 -21.65 -4.43
CA ALA A 39 8.24 -20.36 -4.73
C ALA A 39 7.51 -19.78 -3.50
N ILE A 40 6.72 -20.60 -2.82
CA ILE A 40 6.06 -20.21 -1.55
C ILE A 40 7.10 -19.87 -0.48
N ARG A 41 8.18 -20.66 -0.40
CA ARG A 41 9.26 -20.40 0.56
C ARG A 41 9.95 -19.07 0.30
N LEU A 42 10.25 -18.76 -0.95
CA LEU A 42 10.87 -17.49 -1.35
C LEU A 42 9.94 -16.31 -1.06
N LYS A 43 8.65 -16.41 -1.43
CA LYS A 43 7.65 -15.37 -1.13
C LYS A 43 7.56 -15.06 0.36
N LEU A 44 7.51 -16.09 1.21
CA LEU A 44 7.45 -15.92 2.66
C LEU A 44 8.71 -15.26 3.22
N ARG A 45 9.88 -15.61 2.67
CA ARG A 45 11.14 -14.98 3.06
C ARG A 45 11.16 -13.50 2.67
N GLU A 46 10.75 -13.17 1.45
CA GLU A 46 10.66 -11.80 0.98
C GLU A 46 9.68 -10.96 1.83
N GLN A 47 8.54 -11.54 2.20
CA GLN A 47 7.58 -10.90 3.11
C GLN A 47 8.20 -10.63 4.48
N ALA A 48 8.92 -11.60 5.06
CA ALA A 48 9.58 -11.43 6.33
C ALA A 48 10.67 -10.33 6.28
N GLU A 49 11.46 -10.27 5.20
CA GLU A 49 12.45 -9.22 4.98
C GLU A 49 11.81 -7.81 4.87
N ILE A 50 10.63 -7.72 4.24
CA ILE A 50 9.86 -6.48 4.13
C ILE A 50 9.32 -6.05 5.51
N GLU A 51 8.72 -6.99 6.26
CA GLU A 51 8.17 -6.71 7.60
C GLU A 51 9.25 -6.27 8.59
N GLU A 52 10.43 -6.88 8.55
CA GLU A 52 11.55 -6.52 9.42
C GLU A 52 12.02 -5.07 9.17
N ARG A 53 11.92 -4.60 7.92
CA ARG A 53 12.45 -3.29 7.54
C ARG A 53 11.45 -2.16 7.48
N MET A 54 10.13 -2.45 7.43
CA MET A 54 9.09 -1.46 7.12
C MET A 54 9.09 -0.23 8.04
N GLU A 55 9.28 -0.43 9.36
CA GLU A 55 9.30 0.67 10.33
C GLU A 55 10.57 1.53 10.18
N GLU A 56 11.71 0.90 10.00
CA GLU A 56 12.98 1.60 9.75
C GLU A 56 12.93 2.38 8.43
N ALA A 57 12.38 1.76 7.38
CA ALA A 57 12.22 2.38 6.08
C ALA A 57 11.36 3.65 6.13
N LEU A 58 10.27 3.63 6.93
CA LEU A 58 9.42 4.79 7.14
C LEU A 58 10.21 5.91 7.85
N ASN A 59 10.93 5.58 8.92
CA ASN A 59 11.73 6.53 9.68
C ASN A 59 12.87 7.14 8.85
N ASN A 60 13.49 6.35 7.98
CA ASN A 60 14.56 6.76 7.08
C ASN A 60 14.06 7.46 5.81
N ARG A 61 12.74 7.66 5.67
CA ARG A 61 12.11 8.27 4.48
C ARG A 61 12.44 7.52 3.18
N GLU A 62 12.54 6.21 3.24
CA GLU A 62 12.75 5.37 2.07
C GLU A 62 11.48 5.28 1.18
N PHE A 63 10.30 5.56 1.76
CA PHE A 63 9.07 5.70 0.97
C PHE A 63 9.03 7.08 0.33
N VAL A 64 8.96 7.10 -1.00
CA VAL A 64 8.98 8.32 -1.80
C VAL A 64 7.70 8.45 -2.61
N MET A 65 7.26 9.68 -2.81
CA MET A 65 6.08 10.00 -3.59
C MET A 65 6.47 10.21 -5.06
N PHE A 66 5.86 9.42 -5.94
CA PHE A 66 5.87 9.65 -7.38
C PHE A 66 4.53 10.25 -7.78
N LEU A 67 4.57 11.15 -8.74
CA LEU A 67 3.37 11.79 -9.26
C LEU A 67 3.06 11.26 -10.66
N GLN A 68 1.88 10.65 -10.82
CA GLN A 68 1.36 10.26 -12.10
C GLN A 68 0.45 11.37 -12.63
N PRO A 69 0.79 12.03 -13.74
CA PRO A 69 -0.01 13.14 -14.24
C PRO A 69 -1.37 12.66 -14.75
N GLN A 70 -2.42 13.42 -14.40
CA GLN A 70 -3.77 13.25 -14.91
C GLN A 70 -4.00 14.26 -16.04
N VAL A 71 -4.35 13.76 -17.22
CA VAL A 71 -4.42 14.55 -18.45
C VAL A 71 -5.83 14.58 -18.99
N GLU A 72 -6.35 15.77 -19.26
CA GLU A 72 -7.64 15.94 -19.94
C GLU A 72 -7.53 15.46 -21.40
N VAL A 73 -8.37 14.52 -21.79
CA VAL A 73 -8.29 13.87 -23.10
C VAL A 73 -8.47 14.85 -24.26
N LYS A 74 -9.37 15.84 -24.11
CA LYS A 74 -9.69 16.81 -25.16
C LYS A 74 -8.59 17.84 -25.39
N THR A 75 -8.07 18.41 -24.32
CA THR A 75 -7.09 19.52 -24.37
C THR A 75 -5.65 19.06 -24.29
N ARG A 76 -5.43 17.81 -23.85
CA ARG A 76 -4.12 17.22 -23.54
C ARG A 76 -3.34 18.00 -22.47
N LYS A 77 -4.02 18.78 -21.65
CA LYS A 77 -3.42 19.52 -20.55
C LYS A 77 -3.45 18.69 -19.27
N ILE A 78 -2.40 18.81 -18.48
CA ILE A 78 -2.37 18.23 -17.13
C ILE A 78 -3.30 19.06 -16.26
N TYR A 79 -4.25 18.43 -15.56
CA TYR A 79 -5.18 19.08 -14.64
C TYR A 79 -4.97 18.64 -13.19
N GLY A 80 -4.24 17.55 -12.94
CA GLY A 80 -3.94 17.00 -11.62
C GLY A 80 -2.84 15.98 -11.69
N ALA A 81 -2.53 15.38 -10.56
CA ALA A 81 -1.64 14.24 -10.46
C ALA A 81 -2.06 13.30 -9.34
N GLU A 82 -1.85 12.00 -9.51
CA GLU A 82 -2.01 10.99 -8.46
C GLU A 82 -0.69 10.74 -7.74
N ALA A 83 -0.73 10.76 -6.41
CA ALA A 83 0.41 10.45 -5.56
C ALA A 83 0.54 8.95 -5.35
N LEU A 84 1.56 8.36 -5.94
CA LEU A 84 1.84 6.93 -5.88
C LEU A 84 3.09 6.68 -5.06
N VAL A 85 2.98 5.85 -4.04
CA VAL A 85 4.12 5.45 -3.22
C VAL A 85 5.10 4.57 -4.02
N ARG A 86 6.38 4.78 -3.79
CA ARG A 86 7.48 3.87 -4.18
C ARG A 86 8.38 3.67 -2.98
N TRP A 87 8.92 2.49 -2.81
CA TRP A 87 9.91 2.26 -1.76
C TRP A 87 11.31 2.25 -2.39
N ASN A 88 12.09 3.28 -2.10
CA ASN A 88 13.49 3.36 -2.50
C ASN A 88 14.34 2.51 -1.54
N ASN A 89 14.27 1.19 -1.74
CA ASN A 89 14.95 0.22 -0.89
C ASN A 89 16.46 0.22 -1.19
N PRO A 90 17.35 0.40 -0.19
CA PRO A 90 18.79 0.50 -0.41
C PRO A 90 19.43 -0.72 -1.07
N THR A 91 18.83 -1.91 -0.91
CA THR A 91 19.36 -3.17 -1.44
C THR A 91 18.65 -3.66 -2.70
N LYS A 92 17.34 -3.37 -2.84
CA LYS A 92 16.48 -3.87 -3.93
C LYS A 92 16.18 -2.79 -4.98
N GLY A 93 16.60 -1.54 -4.74
CA GLY A 93 16.24 -0.39 -5.58
C GLY A 93 14.79 0.05 -5.40
N ILE A 94 14.19 0.65 -6.43
CA ILE A 94 12.82 1.16 -6.37
C ILE A 94 11.83 -0.01 -6.46
N MET A 95 11.14 -0.26 -5.35
CA MET A 95 10.06 -1.24 -5.27
C MET A 95 8.71 -0.55 -5.57
N VAL A 96 7.86 -1.25 -6.32
CA VAL A 96 6.52 -0.78 -6.69
C VAL A 96 5.45 -1.29 -5.72
N PRO A 97 4.28 -0.62 -5.62
CA PRO A 97 3.25 -0.89 -4.61
C PRO A 97 2.85 -2.35 -4.46
N PHE A 98 2.62 -3.08 -5.55
CA PHE A 98 2.18 -4.48 -5.50
C PHE A 98 3.15 -5.42 -4.78
N GLN A 99 4.41 -5.01 -4.57
CA GLN A 99 5.42 -5.82 -3.90
C GLN A 99 5.31 -5.78 -2.38
N PHE A 100 4.62 -4.76 -1.81
CA PHE A 100 4.58 -4.57 -0.35
C PHE A 100 3.20 -4.13 0.19
N LEU A 101 2.31 -3.50 -0.60
CA LEU A 101 1.05 -2.97 -0.07
C LEU A 101 0.13 -4.05 0.50
N GLU A 102 -0.05 -5.19 -0.20
CA GLU A 102 -0.87 -6.30 0.30
C GLU A 102 -0.40 -6.78 1.69
N LEU A 103 0.91 -6.83 1.89
CA LEU A 103 1.50 -7.17 3.19
C LEU A 103 1.21 -6.11 4.24
N PHE A 104 1.38 -4.82 3.91
CA PHE A 104 1.13 -3.71 4.82
C PHE A 104 -0.35 -3.55 5.18
N GLU A 105 -1.26 -3.87 4.26
CA GLU A 105 -2.69 -3.98 4.55
C GLU A 105 -2.98 -5.13 5.53
N SER A 106 -2.37 -6.29 5.30
CA SER A 106 -2.60 -7.48 6.12
C SER A 106 -2.08 -7.35 7.56
N ASN A 107 -1.02 -6.57 7.79
CA ASN A 107 -0.42 -6.35 9.10
C ASN A 107 -0.76 -4.99 9.74
N GLY A 108 -1.55 -4.15 9.04
CA GLY A 108 -2.01 -2.85 9.52
C GLY A 108 -0.98 -1.71 9.39
N PHE A 109 0.22 -1.96 8.87
CA PHE A 109 1.23 -0.93 8.67
C PHE A 109 0.80 0.12 7.63
N ILE A 110 -0.12 -0.24 6.72
CA ILE A 110 -0.68 0.65 5.71
C ILE A 110 -1.20 1.97 6.30
N VAL A 111 -1.77 1.93 7.50
CA VAL A 111 -2.30 3.13 8.19
C VAL A 111 -1.20 4.17 8.44
N LYS A 112 0.01 3.72 8.81
CA LYS A 112 1.16 4.62 9.01
C LYS A 112 1.69 5.14 7.69
N LEU A 113 1.77 4.27 6.70
CA LEU A 113 2.25 4.63 5.36
C LEU A 113 1.32 5.65 4.69
N ASP A 114 0.01 5.46 4.75
CA ASP A 114 -0.97 6.38 4.18
C ASP A 114 -0.85 7.78 4.82
N LYS A 115 -0.80 7.86 6.14
CA LYS A 115 -0.62 9.13 6.85
C LYS A 115 0.67 9.84 6.46
N TYR A 116 1.75 9.08 6.33
CA TYR A 116 3.03 9.61 5.85
C TYR A 116 2.89 10.16 4.41
N MET A 117 2.26 9.43 3.50
CA MET A 117 2.06 9.85 2.11
C MET A 117 1.15 11.07 2.01
N TRP A 118 0.07 11.15 2.81
CA TRP A 118 -0.80 12.33 2.87
C TRP A 118 -0.03 13.58 3.31
N GLU A 119 0.85 13.42 4.29
CA GLU A 119 1.68 14.51 4.77
C GLU A 119 2.69 14.96 3.71
N GLU A 120 3.35 14.04 3.02
CA GLU A 120 4.27 14.35 1.91
C GLU A 120 3.54 15.06 0.75
N ALA A 121 2.32 14.62 0.40
CA ALA A 121 1.50 15.29 -0.60
C ALA A 121 1.15 16.73 -0.18
N CYS A 122 0.78 16.95 1.09
CA CYS A 122 0.49 18.30 1.59
C CYS A 122 1.73 19.22 1.59
N LYS A 123 2.92 18.69 1.91
CA LYS A 123 4.18 19.44 1.81
C LYS A 123 4.45 19.88 0.38
N TYR A 124 4.30 18.95 -0.56
CA TYR A 124 4.54 19.24 -1.96
C TYR A 124 3.50 20.22 -2.53
N LEU A 125 2.22 20.08 -2.17
CA LEU A 125 1.18 21.06 -2.52
C LEU A 125 1.49 22.46 -2.00
N ARG A 126 2.08 22.56 -0.79
CA ARG A 126 2.56 23.84 -0.27
C ARG A 126 3.69 24.42 -1.13
N GLU A 127 4.67 23.62 -1.52
CA GLU A 127 5.76 24.04 -2.43
C GLU A 127 5.23 24.51 -3.79
N LEU A 128 4.26 23.78 -4.37
CA LEU A 128 3.62 24.19 -5.62
C LEU A 128 2.91 25.54 -5.48
N LYS A 129 2.16 25.72 -4.39
CA LYS A 129 1.49 26.98 -4.07
C LYS A 129 2.45 28.15 -3.97
N ASP A 130 3.59 27.96 -3.30
CA ASP A 130 4.61 29.00 -3.13
C ASP A 130 5.26 29.38 -4.47
N ARG A 131 5.25 28.46 -5.45
CA ARG A 131 5.67 28.68 -6.83
C ARG A 131 4.57 29.21 -7.75
N GLY A 132 3.37 29.45 -7.23
CA GLY A 132 2.22 29.92 -8.01
C GLY A 132 1.61 28.87 -8.93
N ILE A 133 1.83 27.57 -8.66
CA ILE A 133 1.31 26.45 -9.43
C ILE A 133 0.05 25.92 -8.72
N ASP A 134 -1.11 26.00 -9.39
CA ASP A 134 -2.38 25.41 -8.91
C ASP A 134 -2.60 24.06 -9.61
N LEU A 135 -2.11 22.98 -9.00
CA LEU A 135 -2.24 21.62 -9.49
C LEU A 135 -2.73 20.72 -8.33
N PRO A 136 -3.94 20.18 -8.40
CA PRO A 136 -4.43 19.25 -7.38
C PRO A 136 -3.67 17.93 -7.41
N ILE A 137 -3.53 17.33 -6.21
CA ILE A 137 -2.91 16.03 -6.03
C ILE A 137 -3.92 15.10 -5.36
N ALA A 138 -4.17 13.96 -5.99
CA ALA A 138 -4.96 12.88 -5.45
C ALA A 138 -4.10 11.96 -4.58
N VAL A 139 -4.62 11.57 -3.41
CA VAL A 139 -3.99 10.61 -2.51
C VAL A 139 -4.93 9.43 -2.26
N ASN A 140 -4.37 8.25 -2.21
CA ASN A 140 -5.12 7.03 -1.93
C ASN A 140 -5.46 6.91 -0.44
N ILE A 141 -6.65 6.38 -0.14
CA ILE A 141 -7.11 6.01 1.20
C ILE A 141 -7.32 4.51 1.23
N SER A 142 -6.55 3.81 2.05
CA SER A 142 -6.73 2.39 2.24
C SER A 142 -7.96 2.06 3.09
N ARG A 143 -8.51 0.87 2.89
CA ARG A 143 -9.67 0.35 3.63
C ARG A 143 -9.46 0.36 5.15
N ALA A 144 -8.22 0.20 5.60
CA ALA A 144 -7.88 0.17 7.04
C ALA A 144 -8.26 1.44 7.82
N HIS A 145 -8.52 2.56 7.13
CA HIS A 145 -8.95 3.81 7.76
C HIS A 145 -10.45 3.89 8.01
N ILE A 146 -11.27 3.08 7.31
CA ILE A 146 -12.71 3.16 7.40
C ILE A 146 -13.19 2.65 8.74
N GLY A 147 -13.96 3.51 9.45
CA GLY A 147 -14.41 3.21 10.81
C GLY A 147 -13.34 3.29 11.90
N ALA A 148 -12.04 3.36 11.55
CA ALA A 148 -10.93 3.44 12.50
C ALA A 148 -10.34 4.84 12.65
N THR A 149 -10.49 5.70 11.63
CA THR A 149 -9.90 7.05 11.58
C THR A 149 -10.97 8.07 11.28
N ASP A 150 -10.97 9.18 12.04
CA ASP A 150 -11.74 10.38 11.67
C ASP A 150 -11.02 11.11 10.52
N LEU A 151 -11.29 10.66 9.31
CA LEU A 151 -10.67 11.18 8.08
C LEU A 151 -10.92 12.69 7.91
N THR A 152 -12.12 13.16 8.28
CA THR A 152 -12.46 14.59 8.19
C THR A 152 -11.54 15.42 9.06
N LYS A 153 -11.32 15.01 10.31
CA LYS A 153 -10.43 15.67 11.24
C LYS A 153 -8.97 15.59 10.77
N GLU A 154 -8.52 14.44 10.31
CA GLU A 154 -7.16 14.20 9.84
C GLU A 154 -6.82 15.15 8.68
N PHE A 155 -7.63 15.11 7.60
CA PHE A 155 -7.39 15.94 6.41
C PHE A 155 -7.58 17.43 6.66
N THR A 156 -8.57 17.82 7.49
CA THR A 156 -8.73 19.22 7.89
C THR A 156 -7.50 19.73 8.64
N SER A 157 -6.91 18.90 9.50
CA SER A 157 -5.71 19.25 10.25
C SER A 157 -4.49 19.41 9.32
N LEU A 158 -4.31 18.49 8.37
CA LEU A 158 -3.24 18.57 7.37
C LEU A 158 -3.35 19.82 6.49
N VAL A 159 -4.53 20.08 5.93
CA VAL A 159 -4.80 21.26 5.09
C VAL A 159 -4.50 22.54 5.83
N LYS A 160 -4.90 22.65 7.11
CA LYS A 160 -4.59 23.80 7.97
C LYS A 160 -3.10 23.91 8.27
N LYS A 161 -2.45 22.78 8.66
CA LYS A 161 -1.03 22.72 9.00
C LYS A 161 -0.15 23.25 7.88
N TYR A 162 -0.45 22.87 6.63
CA TYR A 162 0.34 23.26 5.46
C TYR A 162 -0.20 24.51 4.75
N GLY A 163 -1.34 25.05 5.17
CA GLY A 163 -1.93 26.27 4.61
C GLY A 163 -2.28 26.14 3.12
N ILE A 164 -2.67 24.93 2.70
CA ILE A 164 -3.11 24.64 1.32
C ILE A 164 -4.62 24.80 1.16
N ALA A 165 -5.10 24.93 -0.07
CA ALA A 165 -6.53 24.96 -0.33
C ALA A 165 -7.12 23.55 -0.24
N PRO A 166 -8.28 23.31 0.40
CA PRO A 166 -8.90 21.99 0.44
C PRO A 166 -9.08 21.33 -0.91
N LYS A 167 -9.46 22.13 -1.92
CA LYS A 167 -9.64 21.66 -3.33
C LYS A 167 -8.35 21.13 -3.99
N SER A 168 -7.17 21.45 -3.43
CA SER A 168 -5.89 21.01 -4.00
C SER A 168 -5.51 19.59 -3.55
N LEU A 169 -6.19 19.03 -2.55
CA LEU A 169 -5.97 17.66 -2.08
C LEU A 169 -7.21 16.83 -2.39
N GLU A 170 -7.09 15.90 -3.33
CA GLU A 170 -8.16 14.98 -3.72
C GLU A 170 -7.97 13.65 -2.99
N LEU A 171 -9.09 12.99 -2.64
CA LEU A 171 -9.09 11.74 -1.90
C LEU A 171 -9.64 10.63 -2.78
N GLU A 172 -8.82 9.63 -3.07
CA GLU A 172 -9.21 8.48 -3.88
C GLU A 172 -9.45 7.26 -3.01
N ILE A 173 -10.63 6.67 -3.16
CA ILE A 173 -11.03 5.44 -2.47
C ILE A 173 -11.04 4.34 -3.51
N THR A 174 -10.26 3.28 -3.28
CA THR A 174 -10.14 2.17 -4.23
C THR A 174 -11.42 1.32 -4.30
N GLU A 175 -11.76 0.80 -5.50
CA GLU A 175 -12.98 0.00 -5.77
C GLU A 175 -13.16 -1.21 -4.86
N ASN A 176 -12.09 -1.81 -4.38
CA ASN A 176 -12.11 -2.95 -3.44
C ASN A 176 -12.83 -2.65 -2.12
N LEU A 177 -13.14 -1.38 -1.85
CA LEU A 177 -13.89 -0.93 -0.68
C LEU A 177 -15.36 -1.31 -0.70
N PHE A 178 -15.96 -1.47 -1.88
CA PHE A 178 -17.41 -1.65 -2.05
C PHE A 178 -17.80 -3.09 -2.37
N MET A 179 -16.87 -4.00 -2.64
CA MET A 179 -17.17 -5.35 -3.13
C MET A 179 -17.51 -6.36 -2.04
N ASP A 180 -17.15 -6.10 -0.77
CA ASP A 180 -17.42 -7.05 0.34
C ASP A 180 -18.81 -6.86 1.00
N ASP A 181 -19.49 -5.72 0.78
CA ASP A 181 -20.82 -5.44 1.37
C ASP A 181 -22.00 -5.89 0.51
N VAL A 182 -21.78 -6.55 -0.63
CA VAL A 182 -22.84 -6.99 -1.55
C VAL A 182 -23.24 -8.47 -1.32
N HIS A 183 -22.69 -9.13 -0.32
CA HIS A 183 -22.96 -10.54 -0.01
C HIS A 183 -23.48 -10.77 1.42
N GLU A 184 -24.37 -9.88 1.93
CA GLU A 184 -25.28 -10.19 3.03
C GLU A 184 -26.73 -10.17 2.55
#